data_d63e50cf88d39bf694e5b6209ae4c282
#
_entry.id   d63e50cf88d39bf694e5b6209ae4c282
#
_cell.length_a   1.000
_cell.length_b   1.000
_cell.length_c   1.000
_cell.angle_alpha   90.00
_cell.angle_beta   90.00
_cell.angle_gamma   90.00
#
_symmetry.space_group_name_H-M   'P 1'
#
loop_
_entity.id
_entity.type
_entity.pdbx_description
1 polymer ?
#
loop_
_entity_poly.entity_id
_entity_poly.type
_entity_poly.pdbx_seq_one_letter_code
_entity_poly.pdbx_strand_id
1 'polypeptide(L)'
;MTTATLHTNLGDIVIEMFEFQAPKTVANFVGLATGTKEYTDMSTGAKKTGNFYDGLIFHRVIEGFMIQGGCPMGKGFGDPGYKFEDEFHGELSFDRPYLLAMANSGPNTNGSQFFITVGPTPHLNRKHTIFGEVKDAASQGVVDAIATTQTGAGDKPTKDVVINSVTVA
;
A
#
# COMPACT_ATOMS: atom_id res chain seq x y z
N MET A 1 10.04 16.89 1.87
CA MET A 1 9.81 15.54 1.35
C MET A 1 9.08 14.72 2.42
N THR A 2 8.02 14.03 2.04
CA THR A 2 7.23 13.22 2.97
C THR A 2 7.74 11.78 2.98
N THR A 3 7.96 11.25 4.18
CA THR A 3 8.39 9.87 4.40
C THR A 3 7.35 9.16 5.28
N ALA A 4 6.90 7.99 4.85
CA ALA A 4 6.04 7.13 5.65
C ALA A 4 6.79 5.88 6.06
N THR A 5 6.64 5.45 7.31
CA THR A 5 7.22 4.20 7.80
C THR A 5 6.11 3.25 8.20
N LEU A 6 6.07 2.08 7.56
CA LEU A 6 5.18 0.99 7.96
C LEU A 6 5.92 0.15 9.00
N HIS A 7 5.41 0.15 10.23
CA HIS A 7 5.96 -0.67 11.32
C HIS A 7 5.28 -2.03 11.29
N THR A 8 5.96 -3.02 10.71
CA THR A 8 5.40 -4.37 10.58
C THR A 8 6.00 -5.33 11.61
N ASN A 9 5.34 -6.47 11.82
CA ASN A 9 5.89 -7.53 12.69
C ASN A 9 7.15 -8.20 12.11
N LEU A 10 7.53 -7.92 10.87
CA LEU A 10 8.78 -8.39 10.25
C LEU A 10 9.83 -7.27 10.14
N GLY A 11 9.52 -6.06 10.58
CA GLY A 11 10.43 -4.92 10.56
C GLY A 11 9.80 -3.68 9.96
N ASP A 12 10.57 -2.60 9.90
CA ASP A 12 10.12 -1.31 9.39
C ASP A 12 10.38 -1.18 7.89
N ILE A 13 9.41 -0.59 7.19
CA ILE A 13 9.54 -0.24 5.78
C ILE A 13 9.41 1.27 5.67
N VAL A 14 10.52 1.95 5.36
CA VAL A 14 10.57 3.40 5.16
C VAL A 14 10.34 3.71 3.70
N ILE A 15 9.33 4.52 3.41
CA ILE A 15 8.91 4.83 2.05
C ILE A 15 9.02 6.33 1.81
N GLU A 16 9.75 6.70 0.75
CA GLU A 16 9.76 8.07 0.26
C GLU A 16 8.53 8.28 -0.62
N MET A 17 7.68 9.25 -0.24
CA MET A 17 6.43 9.50 -0.95
C MET A 17 6.62 10.49 -2.09
N PHE A 18 5.97 10.24 -3.22
CA PHE A 18 6.06 11.08 -4.43
C PHE A 18 4.94 12.13 -4.45
N GLU A 19 4.99 13.07 -3.54
CA GLU A 19 3.94 14.07 -3.35
C GLU A 19 3.82 15.08 -4.51
N PHE A 20 4.87 15.27 -5.31
CA PHE A 20 4.80 16.12 -6.50
C PHE A 20 4.15 15.41 -7.69
N GLN A 21 4.44 14.12 -7.85
CA GLN A 21 3.94 13.34 -8.97
C GLN A 21 2.53 12.81 -8.75
N ALA A 22 2.18 12.49 -7.49
CA ALA A 22 0.89 11.93 -7.13
C ALA A 22 0.32 12.61 -5.86
N PRO A 23 0.03 13.91 -5.90
CA PRO A 23 -0.32 14.67 -4.70
C PRO A 23 -1.60 14.19 -4.02
N LYS A 24 -2.63 13.84 -4.78
CA LYS A 24 -3.90 13.37 -4.21
C LYS A 24 -3.75 11.99 -3.58
N THR A 25 -3.01 11.11 -4.22
CA THR A 25 -2.77 9.75 -3.75
C THR A 25 -1.94 9.77 -2.46
N VAL A 26 -0.89 10.57 -2.42
CA VAL A 26 -0.07 10.74 -1.20
C VAL A 26 -0.92 11.34 -0.08
N ALA A 27 -1.70 12.39 -0.35
CA ALA A 27 -2.57 13.01 0.64
C ALA A 27 -3.60 12.02 1.20
N ASN A 28 -4.16 11.17 0.35
CA ASN A 28 -5.10 10.11 0.77
C ASN A 28 -4.43 9.12 1.72
N PHE A 29 -3.28 8.59 1.33
CA PHE A 29 -2.54 7.63 2.15
C PHE A 29 -2.14 8.24 3.49
N VAL A 30 -1.55 9.43 3.48
CA VAL A 30 -1.11 10.12 4.69
C VAL A 30 -2.31 10.43 5.60
N GLY A 31 -3.41 10.89 5.02
CA GLY A 31 -4.63 11.20 5.79
C GLY A 31 -5.23 9.98 6.46
N LEU A 32 -5.30 8.85 5.77
CA LEU A 32 -5.77 7.60 6.35
C LEU A 32 -4.80 7.09 7.42
N ALA A 33 -3.50 7.15 7.15
CA ALA A 33 -2.48 6.65 8.07
C ALA A 33 -2.42 7.44 9.38
N THR A 34 -2.60 8.75 9.32
CA THR A 34 -2.45 9.65 10.48
C THR A 34 -3.77 10.02 11.16
N GLY A 35 -4.90 9.57 10.63
CA GLY A 35 -6.20 9.81 11.24
C GLY A 35 -6.84 11.15 10.90
N THR A 36 -6.33 11.88 9.90
CA THR A 36 -6.88 13.17 9.50
C THR A 36 -7.94 13.09 8.40
N LYS A 37 -8.06 11.93 7.76
CA LYS A 37 -9.05 11.70 6.70
C LYS A 37 -10.17 10.79 7.18
N GLU A 38 -11.40 11.22 6.95
CA GLU A 38 -12.58 10.42 7.27
C GLU A 38 -12.71 9.24 6.32
N TYR A 39 -13.11 8.10 6.87
CA TYR A 39 -13.44 6.89 6.12
C TYR A 39 -14.71 6.27 6.69
N THR A 40 -15.30 5.32 5.95
CA THR A 40 -16.46 4.55 6.41
C THR A 40 -15.99 3.20 6.90
N ASP A 41 -16.33 2.85 8.16
CA ASP A 41 -16.07 1.52 8.70
C ASP A 41 -17.04 0.54 8.06
N MET A 42 -16.52 -0.40 7.29
CA MET A 42 -17.34 -1.38 6.55
C MET A 42 -18.12 -2.32 7.46
N SER A 43 -17.65 -2.57 8.68
CA SER A 43 -18.32 -3.47 9.62
C SER A 43 -19.55 -2.83 10.27
N THR A 44 -19.59 -1.51 10.38
CA THR A 44 -20.66 -0.78 11.05
C THR A 44 -21.40 0.21 10.16
N GLY A 45 -20.81 0.60 9.03
CA GLY A 45 -21.31 1.69 8.18
C GLY A 45 -21.08 3.08 8.74
N ALA A 46 -20.42 3.20 9.88
CA ALA A 46 -20.20 4.49 10.53
C ALA A 46 -19.01 5.25 9.92
N LYS A 47 -19.13 6.57 9.86
CA LYS A 47 -18.00 7.45 9.50
C LYS A 47 -17.04 7.55 10.67
N LYS A 48 -15.74 7.38 10.40
CA LYS A 48 -14.69 7.42 11.42
C LYS A 48 -13.47 8.20 10.94
N THR A 49 -12.69 8.69 11.89
CA THR A 49 -11.31 9.12 11.70
C THR A 49 -10.45 8.29 12.64
N GLY A 50 -9.21 8.03 12.25
CA GLY A 50 -8.29 7.22 13.05
C GLY A 50 -7.20 6.66 12.18
N ASN A 51 -6.27 5.93 12.76
CA ASN A 51 -5.15 5.34 12.05
C ASN A 51 -5.63 4.11 11.26
N PHE A 52 -6.10 4.35 10.06
CA PHE A 52 -6.79 3.35 9.22
C PHE A 52 -5.99 2.07 9.02
N TYR A 53 -4.68 2.21 8.80
CA TYR A 53 -3.82 1.06 8.48
C TYR A 53 -3.36 0.25 9.69
N ASP A 54 -3.57 0.73 10.90
CA ASP A 54 -3.14 0.02 12.10
C ASP A 54 -3.86 -1.33 12.21
N GLY A 55 -3.08 -2.39 12.33
CA GLY A 55 -3.61 -3.76 12.46
C GLY A 55 -3.98 -4.43 11.14
N LEU A 56 -3.86 -3.74 10.00
CA LEU A 56 -4.15 -4.36 8.72
C LEU A 56 -2.99 -5.26 8.27
N ILE A 57 -3.30 -6.24 7.42
CA ILE A 57 -2.33 -7.24 6.98
C ILE A 57 -1.96 -7.08 5.51
N PHE A 58 -0.83 -7.68 5.13
CA PHE A 58 -0.51 -7.96 3.73
C PHE A 58 -1.25 -9.24 3.35
N HIS A 59 -2.43 -9.11 2.77
CA HIS A 59 -3.32 -10.23 2.49
C HIS A 59 -3.02 -10.98 1.19
N ARG A 60 -2.18 -10.41 0.33
CA ARG A 60 -1.79 -11.03 -0.95
C ARG A 60 -0.32 -10.77 -1.21
N VAL A 61 0.45 -11.85 -1.30
CA VAL A 61 1.91 -11.81 -1.49
C VAL A 61 2.27 -12.78 -2.60
N ILE A 62 2.92 -12.29 -3.64
CA ILE A 62 3.40 -13.10 -4.76
C ILE A 62 4.89 -12.85 -4.92
N GLU A 63 5.70 -13.88 -4.60
CA GLU A 63 7.16 -13.83 -4.73
C GLU A 63 7.55 -13.45 -6.15
N GLY A 64 8.51 -12.53 -6.27
CA GLY A 64 8.99 -12.05 -7.56
C GLY A 64 8.08 -11.01 -8.22
N PHE A 65 6.91 -10.71 -7.64
CA PHE A 65 5.96 -9.77 -8.18
C PHE A 65 5.70 -8.58 -7.22
N MET A 66 4.92 -8.81 -6.17
CA MET A 66 4.53 -7.71 -5.26
C MET A 66 4.00 -8.23 -3.93
N ILE A 67 3.92 -7.32 -2.95
CA ILE A 67 3.22 -7.53 -1.69
C ILE A 67 2.10 -6.49 -1.59
N GLN A 68 0.88 -6.92 -1.26
CA GLN A 68 -0.32 -6.09 -1.25
C GLN A 68 -1.00 -6.10 0.11
N GLY A 69 -1.38 -4.92 0.57
CA GLY A 69 -2.07 -4.73 1.84
C GLY A 69 -3.01 -3.53 1.83
N GLY A 70 -3.47 -3.13 3.01
CA GLY A 70 -4.33 -1.96 3.17
C GLY A 70 -5.81 -2.21 2.96
N CYS A 71 -6.23 -3.48 2.89
CA CYS A 71 -7.65 -3.83 2.84
C CYS A 71 -8.23 -3.89 4.27
N PRO A 72 -9.26 -3.09 4.58
CA PRO A 72 -9.83 -3.09 5.94
C PRO A 72 -10.45 -4.42 6.35
N MET A 73 -10.86 -5.25 5.38
CA MET A 73 -11.41 -6.58 5.64
C MET A 73 -10.34 -7.67 5.61
N GLY A 74 -9.12 -7.37 5.15
CA GLY A 74 -8.04 -8.34 5.01
C GLY A 74 -8.30 -9.43 3.96
N LYS A 75 -9.22 -9.22 3.04
CA LYS A 75 -9.68 -10.22 2.06
C LYS A 75 -9.60 -9.75 0.61
N GLY A 76 -9.19 -8.50 0.39
CA GLY A 76 -8.97 -7.94 -0.95
C GLY A 76 -10.14 -7.17 -1.54
N PHE A 77 -11.33 -7.20 -0.94
CA PHE A 77 -12.51 -6.50 -1.46
C PHE A 77 -12.97 -5.32 -0.58
N GLY A 78 -12.28 -5.03 0.51
CA GLY A 78 -12.61 -3.91 1.38
C GLY A 78 -12.05 -2.59 0.86
N ASP A 79 -12.71 -1.48 1.20
CA ASP A 79 -12.30 -0.14 0.83
C ASP A 79 -12.65 0.87 1.94
N PRO A 80 -12.19 2.14 1.83
CA PRO A 80 -12.46 3.14 2.86
C PRO A 80 -13.82 3.83 2.70
N GLY A 81 -14.68 3.33 1.81
CA GLY A 81 -16.02 3.89 1.55
C GLY A 81 -16.06 4.94 0.46
N TYR A 82 -14.97 5.11 -0.28
CA TYR A 82 -14.89 6.05 -1.42
C TYR A 82 -13.88 5.56 -2.43
N LYS A 83 -13.88 6.16 -3.61
CA LYS A 83 -12.91 5.95 -4.68
C LYS A 83 -12.43 7.30 -5.20
N PHE A 84 -11.21 7.31 -5.75
CA PHE A 84 -10.66 8.52 -6.37
C PHE A 84 -9.85 8.18 -7.62
N GLU A 85 -9.60 9.23 -8.41
CA GLU A 85 -9.00 9.11 -9.74
C GLU A 85 -7.53 8.71 -9.71
N ASP A 86 -7.08 8.10 -10.79
CA ASP A 86 -5.67 7.78 -11.01
C ASP A 86 -4.84 9.06 -11.22
N GLU A 87 -3.56 8.99 -10.85
CA GLU A 87 -2.58 10.04 -11.07
C GLU A 87 -1.35 9.45 -11.75
N PHE A 88 -1.38 9.37 -13.07
CA PHE A 88 -0.24 8.87 -13.84
C PHE A 88 0.70 10.03 -14.18
N HIS A 89 1.99 9.84 -13.93
CA HIS A 89 3.01 10.84 -14.21
C HIS A 89 4.05 10.27 -15.18
N GLY A 90 4.43 11.06 -16.19
CA GLY A 90 5.32 10.60 -17.24
C GLY A 90 6.73 10.21 -16.80
N GLU A 91 7.17 10.70 -15.63
CA GLU A 91 8.46 10.33 -15.05
C GLU A 91 8.46 9.01 -14.30
N LEU A 92 7.28 8.43 -14.04
CA LEU A 92 7.13 7.22 -13.24
C LEU A 92 6.67 6.06 -14.10
N SER A 93 7.39 4.94 -13.99
CA SER A 93 7.05 3.69 -14.65
C SER A 93 7.45 2.51 -13.75
N PHE A 94 6.81 1.36 -13.96
CA PHE A 94 7.12 0.14 -13.21
C PHE A 94 8.36 -0.56 -13.79
N ASP A 95 9.49 0.13 -13.79
CA ASP A 95 10.75 -0.32 -14.39
C ASP A 95 11.73 -0.96 -13.40
N ARG A 96 11.37 -1.01 -12.12
CA ARG A 96 12.24 -1.49 -11.05
C ARG A 96 11.43 -1.99 -9.85
N PRO A 97 12.06 -2.74 -8.91
CA PRO A 97 11.40 -3.15 -7.66
C PRO A 97 11.24 -1.98 -6.68
N TYR A 98 10.51 -2.25 -5.61
CA TYR A 98 10.34 -1.38 -4.43
C TYR A 98 9.53 -0.11 -4.69
N LEU A 99 8.68 -0.11 -5.71
CA LEU A 99 7.74 0.98 -5.96
C LEU A 99 6.43 0.73 -5.21
N LEU A 100 5.94 1.79 -4.56
CA LEU A 100 4.64 1.79 -3.89
C LEU A 100 3.59 2.30 -4.85
N ALA A 101 2.52 1.56 -5.04
CA ALA A 101 1.46 1.90 -5.96
C ALA A 101 0.09 1.52 -5.39
N MET A 102 -0.97 2.11 -5.95
CA MET A 102 -2.35 1.83 -5.54
C MET A 102 -2.89 0.59 -6.26
N ALA A 103 -3.41 -0.34 -5.47
CA ALA A 103 -4.27 -1.40 -6.01
C ALA A 103 -5.62 -0.79 -6.42
N ASN A 104 -6.26 -1.38 -7.43
CA ASN A 104 -7.56 -0.92 -7.91
C ASN A 104 -8.33 -2.05 -8.59
N SER A 105 -9.58 -1.78 -8.96
CA SER A 105 -10.45 -2.69 -9.70
C SER A 105 -10.81 -2.14 -11.08
N GLY A 106 -9.96 -1.33 -11.66
CA GLY A 106 -10.12 -0.67 -12.95
C GLY A 106 -9.79 0.82 -12.86
N PRO A 107 -9.99 1.58 -13.95
CA PRO A 107 -9.69 3.02 -13.95
C PRO A 107 -10.42 3.79 -12.86
N ASN A 108 -9.69 4.68 -12.18
CA ASN A 108 -10.25 5.64 -11.22
C ASN A 108 -11.02 4.97 -10.06
N THR A 109 -10.48 3.85 -9.55
CA THR A 109 -11.08 3.11 -8.43
C THR A 109 -10.13 2.97 -7.24
N ASN A 110 -9.25 3.95 -7.03
CA ASN A 110 -8.33 3.95 -5.91
C ASN A 110 -9.06 4.17 -4.57
N GLY A 111 -8.63 3.47 -3.54
CA GLY A 111 -9.20 3.60 -2.20
C GLY A 111 -8.12 3.54 -1.13
N SER A 112 -7.92 2.40 -0.50
CA SER A 112 -6.92 2.23 0.56
C SER A 112 -5.89 1.15 0.28
N GLN A 113 -6.19 0.18 -0.57
CA GLN A 113 -5.26 -0.92 -0.85
C GLN A 113 -4.09 -0.44 -1.68
N PHE A 114 -2.91 -0.92 -1.32
CA PHE A 114 -1.66 -0.59 -1.99
C PHE A 114 -0.82 -1.85 -2.17
N PHE A 115 0.19 -1.77 -3.02
CA PHE A 115 1.19 -2.81 -3.15
C PHE A 115 2.58 -2.22 -3.31
N ILE A 116 3.59 -3.03 -2.96
CA ILE A 116 5.00 -2.69 -3.18
C ILE A 116 5.56 -3.76 -4.11
N THR A 117 6.15 -3.34 -5.23
CA THR A 117 6.72 -4.27 -6.21
C THR A 117 8.04 -4.86 -5.71
N VAL A 118 8.33 -6.08 -6.13
CA VAL A 118 9.63 -6.73 -5.85
C VAL A 118 10.39 -7.09 -7.13
N GLY A 119 9.95 -6.56 -8.25
CA GLY A 119 10.58 -6.69 -9.55
C GLY A 119 9.98 -5.70 -10.54
N PRO A 120 10.54 -5.58 -11.76
CA PRO A 120 9.93 -4.77 -12.79
C PRO A 120 8.58 -5.36 -13.21
N THR A 121 7.57 -4.50 -13.31
CA THR A 121 6.20 -4.90 -13.68
C THR A 121 5.64 -3.97 -14.75
N PRO A 122 6.27 -3.90 -15.95
CA PRO A 122 5.89 -2.90 -16.96
C PRO A 122 4.46 -3.06 -17.46
N HIS A 123 3.85 -4.23 -17.31
CA HIS A 123 2.45 -4.44 -17.65
C HIS A 123 1.46 -3.64 -16.78
N LEU A 124 1.94 -3.07 -15.66
CA LEU A 124 1.11 -2.23 -14.77
C LEU A 124 1.18 -0.75 -15.12
N ASN A 125 2.05 -0.34 -16.06
CA ASN A 125 2.17 1.06 -16.46
C ASN A 125 0.83 1.60 -16.93
N ARG A 126 0.48 2.81 -16.43
CA ARG A 126 -0.78 3.50 -16.72
C ARG A 126 -2.05 2.73 -16.32
N LYS A 127 -1.91 1.77 -15.43
CA LYS A 127 -3.04 1.03 -14.82
C LYS A 127 -3.10 1.26 -13.32
N HIS A 128 -1.96 1.54 -12.69
CA HIS A 128 -1.86 1.78 -11.25
C HIS A 128 -1.03 3.03 -10.99
N THR A 129 -1.46 3.84 -10.02
CA THR A 129 -0.77 5.06 -9.63
C THR A 129 0.43 4.73 -8.75
N ILE A 130 1.63 5.10 -9.21
CA ILE A 130 2.86 5.00 -8.44
C ILE A 130 2.96 6.24 -7.55
N PHE A 131 3.13 6.06 -6.22
CA PHE A 131 3.17 7.21 -5.32
C PHE A 131 4.27 7.16 -4.26
N GLY A 132 5.18 6.21 -4.34
CA GLY A 132 6.32 6.15 -3.43
C GLY A 132 7.35 5.12 -3.82
N GLU A 133 8.46 5.10 -3.08
CA GLU A 133 9.56 4.15 -3.30
C GLU A 133 10.27 3.82 -1.99
N VAL A 134 10.63 2.55 -1.81
CA VAL A 134 11.46 2.07 -0.70
C VAL A 134 12.92 2.14 -1.16
N LYS A 135 13.71 3.04 -0.59
CA LYS A 135 15.07 3.32 -1.08
C LYS A 135 16.19 2.73 -0.22
N ASP A 136 16.01 2.60 1.08
CA ASP A 136 17.07 2.11 1.95
C ASP A 136 17.15 0.58 1.98
N ALA A 137 18.36 0.05 2.09
CA ALA A 137 18.61 -1.39 2.02
C ALA A 137 17.91 -2.18 3.14
N ALA A 138 17.85 -1.63 4.34
CA ALA A 138 17.19 -2.31 5.47
C ALA A 138 15.69 -2.49 5.22
N SER A 139 15.00 -1.45 4.75
CA SER A 139 13.58 -1.51 4.40
C SER A 139 13.32 -2.44 3.20
N GLN A 140 14.18 -2.40 2.20
CA GLN A 140 14.11 -3.33 1.06
C GLN A 140 14.23 -4.78 1.52
N GLY A 141 15.09 -5.06 2.49
CA GLY A 141 15.24 -6.38 3.10
C GLY A 141 13.96 -6.85 3.79
N VAL A 142 13.23 -5.95 4.44
CA VAL A 142 11.93 -6.28 5.05
C VAL A 142 10.89 -6.60 3.97
N VAL A 143 10.84 -5.80 2.90
CA VAL A 143 9.94 -6.08 1.76
C VAL A 143 10.23 -7.45 1.17
N ASP A 144 11.50 -7.78 0.98
CA ASP A 144 11.92 -9.09 0.44
C ASP A 144 11.55 -10.24 1.39
N ALA A 145 11.71 -10.04 2.69
CA ALA A 145 11.31 -11.04 3.70
C ALA A 145 9.80 -11.31 3.66
N ILE A 146 9.00 -10.28 3.49
CA ILE A 146 7.55 -10.43 3.33
C ILE A 146 7.24 -11.16 2.02
N ALA A 147 7.89 -10.78 0.93
CA ALA A 147 7.64 -11.34 -0.40
C ALA A 147 7.98 -12.83 -0.49
N THR A 148 8.86 -13.34 0.35
CA THR A 148 9.29 -14.73 0.38
C THR A 148 8.66 -15.54 1.50
N THR A 149 7.71 -14.96 2.25
CA THR A 149 6.99 -15.69 3.30
C THR A 149 6.12 -16.79 2.70
N GLN A 150 5.89 -17.83 3.48
CA GLN A 150 5.02 -18.94 3.03
C GLN A 150 3.58 -18.43 2.85
N THR A 151 2.98 -18.77 1.72
CA THR A 151 1.60 -18.41 1.40
C THR A 151 0.73 -19.64 1.21
N GLY A 152 -0.57 -19.47 1.37
CA GLY A 152 -1.57 -20.49 1.13
C GLY A 152 -2.56 -20.07 0.04
N ALA A 153 -3.81 -20.51 0.16
CA ALA A 153 -4.86 -20.20 -0.81
C ALA A 153 -5.02 -18.69 -0.99
N GLY A 154 -5.16 -18.25 -2.25
CA GLY A 154 -5.31 -16.84 -2.60
C GLY A 154 -4.05 -16.01 -2.38
N ASP A 155 -2.88 -16.63 -2.35
CA ASP A 155 -1.60 -15.98 -2.12
C ASP A 155 -1.53 -15.23 -0.77
N LYS A 156 -2.29 -15.68 0.20
CA LYS A 156 -2.29 -15.10 1.55
C LYS A 156 -1.20 -15.74 2.40
N PRO A 157 -0.38 -14.93 3.10
CA PRO A 157 0.61 -15.48 4.04
C PRO A 157 -0.04 -16.41 5.07
N THR A 158 0.60 -17.56 5.31
CA THR A 158 0.09 -18.55 6.31
C THR A 158 0.19 -18.03 7.74
N LYS A 159 1.13 -17.10 7.98
CA LYS A 159 1.22 -16.32 9.23
C LYS A 159 1.02 -14.87 8.87
N ASP A 160 0.11 -14.19 9.57
CA ASP A 160 -0.20 -12.81 9.25
C ASP A 160 1.02 -11.90 9.31
N VAL A 161 1.21 -11.13 8.25
CA VAL A 161 2.17 -10.02 8.21
C VAL A 161 1.36 -8.76 8.50
N VAL A 162 1.56 -8.19 9.68
CA VAL A 162 0.70 -7.13 10.23
C VAL A 162 1.41 -5.80 10.18
N ILE A 163 0.70 -4.77 9.72
CA ILE A 163 1.11 -3.37 9.87
C ILE A 163 0.65 -2.94 11.26
N ASN A 164 1.58 -2.87 12.21
CA ASN A 164 1.26 -2.48 13.59
C ASN A 164 0.85 -1.01 13.66
N SER A 165 1.57 -0.16 12.95
CA SER A 165 1.29 1.27 12.85
C SER A 165 2.00 1.87 11.63
N VAL A 166 1.63 3.10 11.29
CA VAL A 166 2.30 3.90 10.25
C VAL A 166 2.65 5.26 10.85
N THR A 167 3.91 5.67 10.72
CA THR A 167 4.34 7.02 11.09
C THR A 167 4.70 7.81 9.84
N VAL A 168 4.43 9.10 9.87
CA VAL A 168 4.70 10.01 8.74
C VAL A 168 5.54 11.17 9.22
N ALA A 169 6.59 11.48 8.47
CA ALA A 169 7.51 12.56 8.78
C ALA A 169 7.79 13.47 7.58
#